data_d4eb48dee37af651d574979d21cde50c
#
_entry.id   d4eb48dee37af651d574979d21cde50c
#
_cell.length_a   1.000
_cell.length_b   1.000
_cell.length_c   1.000
_cell.angle_alpha   90.00
_cell.angle_beta   90.00
_cell.angle_gamma   90.00
#
_symmetry.space_group_name_H-M   'P 1'
#
loop_
_entity.id
_entity.type
_entity.pdbx_description
1 polymer ?
#
loop_
_entity_poly.entity_id
_entity_poly.type
_entity_poly.pdbx_seq_one_letter_code
_entity_poly.pdbx_strand_id
1 'polypeptide(L)'
;MATSPDMLAEIATAPASLAGPSGVLPRQDIRKLVHRGMVRSTSGAFSESQYQPASIDLRLGHKAYRVRASFLPGPNKSVAQMLADLTQDEVSLEEGAILEKNCVYVVELMESLEGLPASISAFANPKSSTGRLDVFTRLI
;
A
#
# COMPACT_ATOMS: atom_id res chain seq x y z
N MET A 1 -5.73 -33.35 27.66
CA MET A 1 -6.31 -32.05 27.35
C MET A 1 -6.66 -32.05 25.87
N ALA A 2 -7.92 -32.20 25.54
CA ALA A 2 -8.40 -32.32 24.16
C ALA A 2 -8.63 -30.90 23.60
N THR A 3 -7.92 -30.55 22.55
CA THR A 3 -8.16 -29.35 21.74
C THR A 3 -9.47 -29.55 20.99
N SER A 4 -10.43 -28.69 21.25
CA SER A 4 -11.77 -28.71 20.65
C SER A 4 -11.65 -28.47 19.13
N PRO A 5 -12.31 -29.28 18.28
CA PRO A 5 -12.28 -29.11 16.83
C PRO A 5 -13.08 -27.92 16.29
N ASP A 6 -13.69 -27.15 17.16
CA ASP A 6 -14.61 -26.08 16.79
C ASP A 6 -13.95 -24.74 16.42
N MET A 7 -12.65 -24.56 16.74
CA MET A 7 -11.93 -23.31 16.40
C MET A 7 -11.46 -23.24 14.95
N LEU A 8 -11.47 -24.34 14.21
CA LEU A 8 -11.05 -24.36 12.79
C LEU A 8 -12.23 -24.22 11.81
N ALA A 9 -13.45 -24.36 12.27
CA ALA A 9 -14.65 -24.23 11.43
C ALA A 9 -15.08 -22.76 11.20
N GLU A 10 -14.64 -21.85 12.05
CA GLU A 10 -15.01 -20.42 11.96
C GLU A 10 -14.19 -19.62 10.93
N ILE A 11 -13.10 -20.21 10.41
CA ILE A 11 -12.22 -19.55 9.42
C ILE A 11 -12.74 -19.75 7.99
N ALA A 12 -13.67 -20.66 7.77
CA ALA A 12 -14.16 -21.03 6.43
C ALA A 12 -15.55 -20.47 6.07
N THR A 13 -16.16 -19.64 6.90
CA THR A 13 -17.39 -18.94 6.53
C THR A 13 -17.07 -17.81 5.54
N ALA A 14 -17.74 -17.90 4.38
CA ALA A 14 -17.74 -16.88 3.34
C ALA A 14 -17.84 -15.46 3.96
N PRO A 15 -17.21 -14.44 3.33
CA PRO A 15 -17.13 -13.12 3.94
C PRO A 15 -18.52 -12.61 4.25
N ALA A 16 -18.82 -12.47 5.54
CA ALA A 16 -19.94 -11.63 5.94
C ALA A 16 -19.73 -10.30 5.21
N SER A 17 -20.71 -9.93 4.40
CA SER A 17 -20.73 -8.73 3.59
C SER A 17 -20.11 -7.57 4.36
N LEU A 18 -19.00 -7.00 3.85
CA LEU A 18 -18.52 -5.69 4.28
C LEU A 18 -19.48 -4.59 3.77
N ALA A 19 -20.58 -4.98 3.12
CA ALA A 19 -21.64 -4.11 2.65
C ALA A 19 -22.50 -3.61 3.82
N GLY A 20 -21.91 -2.71 4.57
CA GLY A 20 -22.64 -1.67 5.29
C GLY A 20 -23.09 -0.59 4.29
N PRO A 21 -23.75 0.47 4.78
CA PRO A 21 -24.11 1.61 3.95
C PRO A 21 -22.88 2.15 3.22
N SER A 22 -23.06 2.57 1.96
CA SER A 22 -22.01 3.17 1.14
C SER A 22 -21.33 4.32 1.88
N GLY A 23 -19.99 4.33 1.88
CA GLY A 23 -19.22 5.36 2.58
C GLY A 23 -17.75 5.00 2.73
N VAL A 24 -17.07 5.79 3.54
CA VAL A 24 -15.64 5.59 3.84
C VAL A 24 -15.50 4.51 4.93
N LEU A 25 -14.58 3.57 4.71
CA LEU A 25 -14.32 2.52 5.69
C LEU A 25 -13.67 3.09 6.95
N PRO A 26 -14.27 2.86 8.13
CA PRO A 26 -13.65 3.27 9.38
C PRO A 26 -12.48 2.34 9.77
N ARG A 27 -11.65 2.81 10.71
CA ARG A 27 -10.45 2.12 11.20
C ARG A 27 -10.66 0.63 11.50
N GLN A 28 -11.78 0.27 12.17
CA GLN A 28 -12.07 -1.11 12.53
C GLN A 28 -12.28 -2.02 11.32
N ASP A 29 -12.84 -1.50 10.23
CA ASP A 29 -13.07 -2.27 9.01
C ASP A 29 -11.78 -2.38 8.18
N ILE A 30 -10.94 -1.34 8.17
CA ILE A 30 -9.58 -1.40 7.60
C ILE A 30 -8.77 -2.49 8.31
N ARG A 31 -8.84 -2.59 9.64
CA ARG A 31 -8.20 -3.68 10.40
C ARG A 31 -8.70 -5.07 9.98
N LYS A 32 -9.99 -5.22 9.71
CA LYS A 32 -10.53 -6.49 9.20
C LYS A 32 -9.95 -6.85 7.83
N LEU A 33 -9.73 -5.86 6.94
CA LEU A 33 -9.06 -6.10 5.65
C LEU A 33 -7.61 -6.58 5.85
N VAL A 34 -6.87 -5.99 6.78
CA VAL A 34 -5.51 -6.43 7.14
C VAL A 34 -5.54 -7.86 7.69
N HIS A 35 -6.40 -8.15 8.66
CA HIS A 35 -6.53 -9.50 9.24
C HIS A 35 -6.92 -10.57 8.21
N ARG A 36 -7.68 -10.21 7.18
CA ARG A 36 -8.06 -11.09 6.07
C ARG A 36 -6.97 -11.20 4.99
N GLY A 37 -5.85 -10.52 5.15
CA GLY A 37 -4.75 -10.51 4.18
C GLY A 37 -5.07 -9.77 2.90
N MET A 38 -6.11 -8.92 2.86
CA MET A 38 -6.46 -8.08 1.71
C MET A 38 -5.60 -6.81 1.65
N VAL A 39 -5.04 -6.40 2.77
CA VAL A 39 -3.97 -5.41 2.88
C VAL A 39 -2.79 -6.12 3.52
N ARG A 40 -1.69 -6.21 2.82
CA ARG A 40 -0.47 -6.91 3.26
C ARG A 40 0.69 -5.95 3.39
N SER A 41 1.71 -6.36 4.12
CA SER A 41 2.97 -5.64 4.22
C SER A 41 4.14 -6.60 4.11
N THR A 42 5.15 -6.24 3.33
CA THR A 42 6.41 -6.99 3.21
C THR A 42 7.22 -7.01 4.49
N SER A 43 7.03 -6.02 5.38
CA SER A 43 7.67 -5.98 6.71
C SER A 43 6.90 -6.77 7.79
N GLY A 44 5.83 -7.48 7.42
CA GLY A 44 4.99 -8.29 8.30
C GLY A 44 3.94 -7.47 9.03
N ALA A 45 4.18 -7.05 10.26
CA ALA A 45 3.17 -6.41 11.09
C ALA A 45 2.94 -4.92 10.75
N PHE A 46 1.66 -4.51 10.87
CA PHE A 46 1.28 -3.10 10.86
C PHE A 46 1.39 -2.53 12.28
N SER A 47 1.96 -1.33 12.41
CA SER A 47 1.96 -0.62 13.69
C SER A 47 0.61 0.04 13.94
N GLU A 48 0.25 0.22 15.22
CA GLU A 48 -0.96 0.92 15.59
C GLU A 48 -1.04 2.36 15.07
N SER A 49 0.11 3.01 14.91
CA SER A 49 0.22 4.38 14.40
C SER A 49 -0.11 4.50 12.91
N GLN A 50 -0.07 3.40 12.14
CA GLN A 50 -0.44 3.40 10.73
C GLN A 50 -1.96 3.48 10.54
N TYR A 51 -2.74 3.01 11.52
CA TYR A 51 -4.20 3.02 11.42
C TYR A 51 -4.76 4.38 11.79
N GLN A 52 -5.23 5.12 10.82
CA GLN A 52 -5.95 6.39 10.97
C GLN A 52 -7.45 6.15 11.09
N PRO A 53 -8.28 7.15 11.47
CA PRO A 53 -9.73 6.97 11.63
C PRO A 53 -10.45 6.37 10.42
N ALA A 54 -10.00 6.71 9.18
CA ALA A 54 -10.61 6.29 7.93
C ALA A 54 -9.59 6.03 6.81
N SER A 55 -8.34 5.75 7.16
CA SER A 55 -7.27 5.42 6.22
C SER A 55 -6.17 4.61 6.90
N ILE A 56 -5.22 4.14 6.11
CA ILE A 56 -3.99 3.50 6.59
C ILE A 56 -2.80 4.20 5.98
N ASP A 57 -1.81 4.50 6.81
CA ASP A 57 -0.55 5.10 6.36
C ASP A 57 0.31 4.03 5.68
N LEU A 58 0.78 4.34 4.48
CA LEU A 58 1.68 3.49 3.71
C LEU A 58 3.13 3.89 3.97
N ARG A 59 4.02 2.89 3.88
CA ARG A 59 5.47 3.08 4.06
C ARG A 59 6.19 2.88 2.74
N LEU A 60 7.24 3.66 2.55
CA LEU A 60 8.16 3.45 1.44
C LEU A 60 8.95 2.16 1.65
N GLY A 61 9.21 1.42 0.58
CA GLY A 61 10.12 0.30 0.57
C GLY A 61 11.59 0.73 0.70
N HIS A 62 12.49 -0.20 0.52
CA HIS A 62 13.92 0.00 0.79
C HIS A 62 14.67 0.66 -0.38
N LYS A 63 14.03 0.82 -1.53
CA LYS A 63 14.68 1.26 -2.76
C LYS A 63 13.86 2.32 -3.50
N ALA A 64 14.54 3.32 -3.98
CA ALA A 64 14.01 4.32 -4.89
C ALA A 64 14.69 4.22 -6.25
N TYR A 65 13.94 4.33 -7.33
CA TYR A 65 14.44 4.36 -8.70
C TYR A 65 14.35 5.77 -9.23
N ARG A 66 15.49 6.41 -9.48
CA ARG A 66 15.52 7.68 -10.19
C ARG A 66 15.24 7.41 -11.66
N VAL A 67 14.19 8.05 -12.17
CA VAL A 67 13.77 7.85 -13.56
C VAL A 67 13.88 9.13 -14.38
N ARG A 68 14.21 8.99 -15.67
CA ARG A 68 14.36 10.14 -16.58
C ARG A 68 13.05 10.85 -16.91
N ALA A 69 11.91 10.20 -16.69
CA ALA A 69 10.59 10.78 -16.93
C ALA A 69 9.54 10.10 -16.06
N SER A 70 8.53 10.84 -15.63
CA SER A 70 7.35 10.24 -15.02
C SER A 70 6.54 9.47 -16.07
N PHE A 71 5.88 8.39 -15.66
CA PHE A 71 5.10 7.56 -16.55
C PHE A 71 3.81 7.05 -15.87
N LEU A 72 2.89 6.58 -16.68
CA LEU A 72 1.81 5.69 -16.30
C LEU A 72 1.93 4.44 -17.19
N PRO A 73 2.01 3.25 -16.60
CA PRO A 73 2.03 2.04 -17.42
C PRO A 73 0.71 1.93 -18.17
N GLY A 74 0.79 1.66 -19.46
CA GLY A 74 -0.37 1.36 -20.28
C GLY A 74 -0.87 -0.08 -20.00
N PRO A 75 -1.95 -0.51 -20.64
CA PRO A 75 -2.54 -1.83 -20.41
C PRO A 75 -1.60 -3.01 -20.74
N ASN A 76 -0.57 -2.76 -21.54
CA ASN A 76 0.34 -3.78 -22.07
C ASN A 76 1.72 -3.78 -21.42
N LYS A 77 1.99 -2.92 -20.45
CA LYS A 77 3.29 -2.84 -19.76
C LYS A 77 3.09 -2.80 -18.24
N SER A 78 3.94 -3.51 -17.53
CA SER A 78 4.00 -3.41 -16.07
C SER A 78 4.90 -2.25 -15.63
N VAL A 79 4.74 -1.81 -14.37
CA VAL A 79 5.65 -0.82 -13.76
C VAL A 79 7.11 -1.29 -13.84
N ALA A 80 7.36 -2.58 -13.57
CA ALA A 80 8.72 -3.15 -13.63
C ALA A 80 9.35 -3.04 -15.03
N GLN A 81 8.58 -3.29 -16.10
CA GLN A 81 9.06 -3.11 -17.47
C GLN A 81 9.38 -1.64 -17.78
N MET A 82 8.55 -0.71 -17.32
CA MET A 82 8.80 0.71 -17.50
C MET A 82 10.03 1.17 -16.70
N LEU A 83 10.23 0.64 -15.50
CA LEU A 83 11.43 0.93 -14.71
C LEU A 83 12.70 0.43 -15.42
N ALA A 84 12.70 -0.77 -16.00
CA ALA A 84 13.85 -1.29 -16.75
C ALA A 84 14.28 -0.34 -17.89
N ASP A 85 13.31 0.32 -18.54
CA ASP A 85 13.58 1.23 -19.66
C ASP A 85 13.96 2.66 -19.21
N LEU A 86 13.49 3.10 -18.04
CA LEU A 86 13.53 4.52 -17.64
C LEU A 86 14.46 4.81 -16.47
N THR A 87 14.89 3.80 -15.71
CA THR A 87 15.76 4.00 -14.55
C THR A 87 17.13 4.51 -14.98
N GLN A 88 17.58 5.56 -14.33
CA GLN A 88 18.92 6.13 -14.46
C GLN A 88 19.82 5.70 -13.31
N ASP A 89 19.25 5.56 -12.12
CA ASP A 89 19.99 5.23 -10.90
C ASP A 89 19.06 4.57 -9.86
N GLU A 90 19.64 3.75 -8.98
CA GLU A 90 18.99 3.13 -7.85
C GLU A 90 19.56 3.68 -6.54
N VAL A 91 18.69 4.08 -5.63
CA VAL A 91 19.03 4.67 -4.34
C VAL A 91 18.50 3.80 -3.23
N SER A 92 19.37 3.34 -2.31
CA SER A 92 18.93 2.67 -1.09
C SER A 92 18.33 3.67 -0.12
N LEU A 93 17.18 3.32 0.46
CA LEU A 93 16.48 4.13 1.47
C LEU A 93 16.66 3.57 2.90
N GLU A 94 17.42 2.48 3.08
CA GLU A 94 17.52 1.76 4.38
C GLU A 94 18.10 2.62 5.49
N GLU A 95 19.13 3.39 5.20
CA GLU A 95 19.79 4.29 6.17
C GLU A 95 19.39 5.76 5.94
N GLY A 96 18.38 5.98 5.10
CA GLY A 96 18.02 7.30 4.62
C GLY A 96 18.83 7.71 3.39
N ALA A 97 18.24 8.57 2.56
CA ALA A 97 18.87 9.05 1.34
C ALA A 97 18.48 10.48 1.03
N ILE A 98 19.36 11.18 0.34
CA ILE A 98 19.07 12.51 -0.20
C ILE A 98 18.49 12.32 -1.60
N LEU A 99 17.24 12.74 -1.78
CA LEU A 99 16.61 12.79 -3.09
C LEU A 99 16.86 14.16 -3.71
N GLU A 100 17.34 14.17 -4.94
CA GLU A 100 17.70 15.40 -5.65
C GLU A 100 16.45 16.18 -6.05
N LYS A 101 16.52 17.49 -5.93
CA LYS A 101 15.47 18.40 -6.38
C LYS A 101 15.29 18.31 -7.90
N ASN A 102 14.05 18.44 -8.36
CA ASN A 102 13.65 18.35 -9.77
C ASN A 102 13.89 16.98 -10.42
N CYS A 103 14.10 15.94 -9.64
CA CYS A 103 14.19 14.57 -10.13
C CYS A 103 12.90 13.80 -9.78
N VAL A 104 12.58 12.83 -10.62
CA VAL A 104 11.45 11.93 -10.42
C VAL A 104 11.98 10.61 -9.87
N TYR A 105 11.36 10.15 -8.80
CA TYR A 105 11.67 8.87 -8.18
C TYR A 105 10.43 7.99 -8.14
N VAL A 106 10.60 6.72 -8.46
CA VAL A 106 9.59 5.68 -8.24
C VAL A 106 10.04 4.86 -7.05
N VAL A 107 9.17 4.70 -6.07
CA VAL A 107 9.46 3.94 -4.85
C VAL A 107 8.38 2.89 -4.67
N GLU A 108 8.80 1.64 -4.49
CA GLU A 108 7.89 0.57 -4.12
C GLU A 108 7.36 0.80 -2.70
N LEU A 109 6.10 0.52 -2.48
CA LEU A 109 5.52 0.58 -1.15
C LEU A 109 5.70 -0.76 -0.44
N MET A 110 5.82 -0.72 0.89
CA MET A 110 5.81 -1.94 1.70
C MET A 110 4.44 -2.61 1.74
N GLU A 111 3.39 -1.84 1.55
CA GLU A 111 2.01 -2.31 1.59
C GLU A 111 1.48 -2.61 0.18
N SER A 112 0.72 -3.69 0.08
CA SER A 112 0.00 -4.09 -1.15
C SER A 112 -1.46 -4.38 -0.85
N LEU A 113 -2.28 -4.29 -1.89
CA LEU A 113 -3.69 -4.66 -1.86
C LEU A 113 -3.90 -5.93 -2.67
N GLU A 114 -4.51 -6.95 -2.07
CA GLU A 114 -4.75 -8.22 -2.72
C GLU A 114 -6.20 -8.68 -2.51
N GLY A 115 -6.86 -9.03 -3.61
CA GLY A 115 -8.19 -9.65 -3.55
C GLY A 115 -9.27 -8.77 -2.91
N LEU A 116 -9.21 -7.44 -3.07
CA LEU A 116 -10.27 -6.56 -2.60
C LEU A 116 -11.60 -6.91 -3.30
N PRO A 117 -12.72 -6.97 -2.56
CA PRO A 117 -14.02 -7.11 -3.18
C PRO A 117 -14.33 -5.96 -4.14
N ALA A 118 -15.07 -6.22 -5.20
CA ALA A 118 -15.47 -5.20 -6.18
C ALA A 118 -16.28 -4.02 -5.57
N SER A 119 -16.84 -4.21 -4.37
CA SER A 119 -17.53 -3.18 -3.61
C SER A 119 -16.61 -2.20 -2.88
N ILE A 120 -15.29 -2.47 -2.84
CA ILE A 120 -14.30 -1.64 -2.17
C ILE A 120 -13.34 -1.08 -3.21
N SER A 121 -13.24 0.24 -3.25
CA SER A 121 -12.20 0.95 -4.00
C SER A 121 -11.25 1.66 -3.04
N ALA A 122 -10.00 1.78 -3.44
CA ALA A 122 -8.98 2.48 -2.67
C ALA A 122 -8.26 3.50 -3.55
N PHE A 123 -7.85 4.60 -2.94
CA PHE A 123 -6.97 5.58 -3.56
C PHE A 123 -5.96 6.07 -2.53
N ALA A 124 -4.82 6.58 -2.99
CA ALA A 124 -3.79 7.09 -2.12
C ALA A 124 -3.56 8.58 -2.36
N ASN A 125 -3.31 9.29 -1.25
CA ASN A 125 -2.93 10.69 -1.24
C ASN A 125 -1.63 10.86 -0.45
N PRO A 126 -0.79 11.86 -0.79
CA PRO A 126 0.34 12.21 0.06
C PRO A 126 -0.14 12.66 1.45
N LYS A 127 0.66 12.39 2.47
CA LYS A 127 0.42 12.99 3.79
C LYS A 127 0.57 14.51 3.69
N SER A 128 -0.19 15.23 4.50
CA SER A 128 -0.12 16.71 4.54
C SER A 128 1.28 17.23 4.87
N SER A 129 2.06 16.49 5.68
CA SER A 129 3.47 16.81 5.95
C SER A 129 4.35 16.73 4.69
N THR A 130 4.12 15.75 3.83
CA THR A 130 4.84 15.60 2.55
C THR A 130 4.51 16.77 1.61
N GLY A 131 3.23 17.13 1.50
CA GLY A 131 2.81 18.28 0.71
C GLY A 131 3.37 19.61 1.18
N ARG A 132 3.55 19.80 2.52
CA ARG A 132 4.18 21.01 3.07
C ARG A 132 5.67 21.14 2.72
N LEU A 133 6.32 20.05 2.37
CA LEU A 133 7.71 20.04 1.89
C LEU A 133 7.82 20.25 0.37
N ASP A 134 6.70 20.59 -0.29
CA ASP A 134 6.61 20.71 -1.75
C ASP A 134 7.00 19.41 -2.50
N VAL A 135 6.72 18.27 -1.89
CA VAL A 135 6.93 16.95 -2.48
C VAL A 135 5.60 16.41 -2.98
N PHE A 136 5.49 16.25 -4.28
CA PHE A 136 4.30 15.70 -4.92
C PHE A 136 4.45 14.20 -5.10
N THR A 137 3.51 13.44 -4.55
CA THR A 137 3.46 11.98 -4.71
C THR A 137 2.17 11.58 -5.40
N ARG A 138 2.24 10.53 -6.20
CA ARG A 138 1.07 9.83 -6.73
C ARG A 138 1.33 8.34 -6.82
N LEU A 139 0.30 7.56 -6.68
CA LEU A 139 0.33 6.13 -6.95
C LEU A 139 0.26 5.88 -8.47
N ILE A 140 1.01 4.89 -8.94
CA ILE A 140 1.03 4.44 -10.33
C ILE A 140 0.74 2.93 -10.40
#